data_c8bf19fa79e665e598d96790251d6a24
#
_entry.id   c8bf19fa79e665e598d96790251d6a24
#
_cell.length_a   1.000
_cell.length_b   1.000
_cell.length_c   1.000
_cell.angle_alpha   90.00
_cell.angle_beta   90.00
_cell.angle_gamma   90.00
#
_symmetry.space_group_name_H-M   'P 1'
#
loop_
_entity.id
_entity.type
_entity.pdbx_description
1 polymer ?
#
loop_
_entity_poly.entity_id
_entity_poly.type
_entity_poly.pdbx_seq_one_letter_code
_entity_poly.pdbx_strand_id
1 'polypeptide(L)'
;LFTALRSGAITDQGWDEIRANLIAADLGVKLVDQVILTAKSVKVEDAKTAITQVILTWLSKKDRTLITEANTLKTILIVGVNGTGKTTSAAKIAGVLKNNGSTVLLAAADTFRAAATDQLQTWAERIKTEIVIGPVNSDPASVAFSAVTKAKEDNYDYLIVDTAGRLHTKQNLMAELGKVIKVIEKQSSVDEILLVIDATTGQNGLNQA
;
A
#
# COMPACT_ATOMS: atom_id res chain seq x y z
N LEU A 1 -18.20 4.95 23.22
CA LEU A 1 -17.33 3.77 23.04
C LEU A 1 -16.56 3.39 24.30
N PHE A 2 -15.95 4.35 25.00
CA PHE A 2 -15.06 4.08 26.13
C PHE A 2 -15.77 3.75 27.46
N THR A 3 -17.07 4.06 27.60
CA THR A 3 -17.80 3.85 28.84
C THR A 3 -18.31 2.40 29.01
N ALA A 4 -18.72 1.77 27.90
CA ALA A 4 -19.18 0.37 27.88
C ALA A 4 -18.01 -0.65 27.96
N LEU A 5 -16.77 -0.19 27.79
CA LEU A 5 -15.56 -1.03 27.80
C LEU A 5 -14.88 -1.09 29.20
N ARG A 6 -15.45 -0.42 30.18
CA ARG A 6 -14.90 -0.36 31.55
C ARG A 6 -15.65 -1.30 32.48
N SER A 7 -15.04 -2.38 32.88
CA SER A 7 -15.30 -3.22 34.08
C SER A 7 -16.32 -4.34 34.01
N GLY A 8 -15.91 -5.54 34.34
CA GLY A 8 -16.73 -6.69 34.73
C GLY A 8 -17.14 -7.58 33.54
N ALA A 9 -17.66 -8.75 33.83
CA ALA A 9 -18.19 -9.67 32.83
C ALA A 9 -19.23 -8.94 31.96
N ILE A 10 -18.95 -8.87 30.63
CA ILE A 10 -19.77 -8.11 29.70
C ILE A 10 -21.08 -8.85 29.49
N THR A 11 -22.19 -8.14 29.69
CA THR A 11 -23.50 -8.65 29.37
C THR A 11 -23.72 -8.78 27.87
N ASP A 12 -24.71 -9.59 27.45
CA ASP A 12 -25.05 -9.67 26.01
C ASP A 12 -25.43 -8.30 25.45
N GLN A 13 -26.15 -7.47 26.21
CA GLN A 13 -26.45 -6.09 25.82
C GLN A 13 -25.17 -5.26 25.60
N GLY A 14 -24.14 -5.44 26.42
CA GLY A 14 -22.85 -4.75 26.25
C GLY A 14 -22.13 -5.17 24.96
N TRP A 15 -22.23 -6.45 24.57
CA TRP A 15 -21.70 -6.91 23.29
C TRP A 15 -22.48 -6.34 22.09
N ASP A 16 -23.79 -6.19 22.20
CA ASP A 16 -24.61 -5.57 21.15
C ASP A 16 -24.29 -4.08 20.98
N GLU A 17 -24.04 -3.35 22.05
CA GLU A 17 -23.56 -1.96 21.99
C GLU A 17 -22.17 -1.85 21.33
N ILE A 18 -21.26 -2.75 21.68
CA ILE A 18 -19.94 -2.82 21.05
C ILE A 18 -20.07 -3.11 19.57
N ARG A 19 -20.91 -4.07 19.19
CA ARG A 19 -21.20 -4.42 17.81
C ARG A 19 -21.70 -3.22 17.01
N ALA A 20 -22.69 -2.50 17.54
CA ALA A 20 -23.24 -1.31 16.89
C ALA A 20 -22.17 -0.23 16.69
N ASN A 21 -21.32 -0.01 17.69
CA ASN A 21 -20.25 0.96 17.61
C ASN A 21 -19.15 0.59 16.59
N LEU A 22 -18.79 -0.69 16.51
CA LEU A 22 -17.80 -1.15 15.52
C LEU A 22 -18.35 -1.06 14.09
N ILE A 23 -19.63 -1.33 13.88
CA ILE A 23 -20.31 -1.13 12.60
C ILE A 23 -20.35 0.36 12.24
N ALA A 24 -20.72 1.21 13.21
CA ALA A 24 -20.72 2.68 13.01
C ALA A 24 -19.32 3.24 12.71
N ALA A 25 -18.26 2.57 13.16
CA ALA A 25 -16.88 2.86 12.80
C ALA A 25 -16.43 2.29 11.44
N ASP A 26 -17.38 1.83 10.63
CA ASP A 26 -17.18 1.34 9.26
C ASP A 26 -16.31 0.07 9.13
N LEU A 27 -16.31 -0.79 10.16
CA LEU A 27 -15.57 -2.05 10.11
C LEU A 27 -16.22 -3.13 9.23
N GLY A 28 -17.48 -2.99 8.88
CA GLY A 28 -18.25 -3.98 8.14
C GLY A 28 -18.82 -5.13 9.01
N VAL A 29 -20.08 -5.47 8.75
CA VAL A 29 -20.85 -6.39 9.59
C VAL A 29 -20.17 -7.75 9.76
N LYS A 30 -19.71 -8.36 8.66
CA LYS A 30 -19.07 -9.69 8.69
C LYS A 30 -17.80 -9.70 9.55
N LEU A 31 -16.97 -8.68 9.42
CA LEU A 31 -15.74 -8.57 10.19
C LEU A 31 -16.05 -8.35 11.68
N VAL A 32 -17.00 -7.46 11.98
CA VAL A 32 -17.44 -7.19 13.35
C VAL A 32 -17.96 -8.46 14.02
N ASP A 33 -18.82 -9.22 13.34
CA ASP A 33 -19.36 -10.46 13.88
C ASP A 33 -18.26 -11.50 14.19
N GLN A 34 -17.27 -11.62 13.31
CA GLN A 34 -16.09 -12.48 13.54
C GLN A 34 -15.24 -12.02 14.73
N VAL A 35 -14.97 -10.70 14.83
CA VAL A 35 -14.22 -10.12 15.96
C VAL A 35 -14.93 -10.43 17.27
N ILE A 36 -16.24 -10.16 17.36
CA ILE A 36 -17.01 -10.36 18.59
C ILE A 36 -17.08 -11.84 18.95
N LEU A 37 -17.38 -12.71 17.99
CA LEU A 37 -17.42 -14.15 18.22
C LEU A 37 -16.11 -14.67 18.80
N THR A 38 -14.99 -14.25 18.21
CA THR A 38 -13.65 -14.65 18.68
C THR A 38 -13.34 -14.01 20.04
N ALA A 39 -13.67 -12.71 20.23
CA ALA A 39 -13.40 -12.00 21.46
C ALA A 39 -14.15 -12.59 22.67
N LYS A 40 -15.41 -13.07 22.48
CA LYS A 40 -16.19 -13.77 23.50
C LYS A 40 -15.51 -15.06 23.99
N SER A 41 -14.66 -15.69 23.19
CA SER A 41 -13.91 -16.89 23.57
C SER A 41 -12.59 -16.61 24.30
N VAL A 42 -12.12 -15.36 24.29
CA VAL A 42 -10.88 -14.97 24.96
C VAL A 42 -11.14 -14.75 26.45
N LYS A 43 -10.37 -15.44 27.30
CA LYS A 43 -10.48 -15.32 28.75
C LYS A 43 -9.68 -14.10 29.25
N VAL A 44 -10.30 -12.94 29.23
CA VAL A 44 -9.74 -11.66 29.73
C VAL A 44 -10.83 -10.89 30.49
N GLU A 45 -10.40 -9.93 31.32
CA GLU A 45 -11.27 -9.21 32.23
C GLU A 45 -12.21 -8.21 31.54
N ASP A 46 -11.88 -7.73 30.32
CA ASP A 46 -12.67 -6.72 29.61
C ASP A 46 -12.69 -6.91 28.09
N ALA A 47 -13.77 -6.42 27.45
CA ALA A 47 -14.00 -6.54 26.01
C ALA A 47 -12.95 -5.82 25.18
N LYS A 48 -12.43 -4.69 25.65
CA LYS A 48 -11.42 -3.93 24.90
C LYS A 48 -10.17 -4.76 24.71
N THR A 49 -9.69 -5.38 25.80
CA THR A 49 -8.53 -6.26 25.77
C THR A 49 -8.78 -7.46 24.88
N ALA A 50 -9.98 -8.13 24.98
CA ALA A 50 -10.35 -9.24 24.12
C ALA A 50 -10.30 -8.86 22.64
N ILE A 51 -10.99 -7.79 22.25
CA ILE A 51 -11.03 -7.30 20.86
C ILE A 51 -9.64 -6.93 20.36
N THR A 52 -8.87 -6.22 21.19
CA THR A 52 -7.49 -5.81 20.83
C THR A 52 -6.62 -7.04 20.57
N GLN A 53 -6.68 -8.07 21.41
CA GLN A 53 -5.93 -9.31 21.23
C GLN A 53 -6.31 -10.02 19.94
N VAL A 54 -7.61 -10.11 19.62
CA VAL A 54 -8.10 -10.72 18.37
C VAL A 54 -7.54 -9.98 17.17
N ILE A 55 -7.66 -8.65 17.14
CA ILE A 55 -7.18 -7.82 16.03
C ILE A 55 -5.65 -7.95 15.89
N LEU A 56 -4.91 -7.85 17.00
CA LEU A 56 -3.45 -8.00 16.98
C LEU A 56 -3.03 -9.38 16.48
N THR A 57 -3.73 -10.45 16.90
CA THR A 57 -3.47 -11.81 16.41
C THR A 57 -3.67 -11.92 14.90
N TRP A 58 -4.70 -11.29 14.35
CA TRP A 58 -4.94 -11.28 12.90
C TRP A 58 -3.88 -10.46 12.15
N LEU A 59 -3.49 -9.33 12.71
CA LEU A 59 -2.47 -8.47 12.13
C LEU A 59 -1.07 -9.09 12.17
N SER A 60 -0.73 -9.87 13.18
CA SER A 60 0.59 -10.49 13.33
C SER A 60 0.81 -11.74 12.48
N LYS A 61 -0.26 -12.32 11.89
CA LYS A 61 -0.17 -13.56 11.10
C LYS A 61 0.54 -13.43 9.76
N LYS A 62 0.74 -12.22 9.25
CA LYS A 62 1.39 -11.98 7.96
C LYS A 62 2.69 -11.23 8.16
N ASP A 63 3.74 -11.71 7.53
CA ASP A 63 4.96 -10.94 7.36
C ASP A 63 4.64 -9.69 6.53
N ARG A 64 5.16 -8.55 6.98
CA ARG A 64 4.99 -7.22 6.36
C ARG A 64 6.35 -6.58 6.05
N THR A 65 7.41 -7.38 6.08
CA THR A 65 8.72 -6.91 5.65
C THR A 65 8.75 -6.80 4.14
N LEU A 66 9.31 -5.70 3.63
CA LEU A 66 9.65 -5.62 2.21
C LEU A 66 10.73 -6.67 1.91
N ILE A 67 10.70 -7.24 0.70
CA ILE A 67 11.74 -8.15 0.25
C ILE A 67 13.07 -7.38 0.25
N THR A 68 13.98 -7.73 1.17
CA THR A 68 15.25 -7.02 1.37
C THR A 68 16.47 -7.79 0.86
N GLU A 69 16.31 -9.04 0.43
CA GLU A 69 17.40 -9.83 -0.11
C GLU A 69 17.70 -9.42 -1.56
N ALA A 70 18.70 -8.62 -1.74
CA ALA A 70 19.09 -8.03 -3.03
C ALA A 70 20.34 -8.71 -3.63
N ASN A 71 20.19 -9.92 -4.14
CA ASN A 71 21.18 -10.47 -5.08
C ASN A 71 20.80 -10.18 -6.55
N THR A 72 19.61 -9.59 -6.77
CA THR A 72 19.09 -9.21 -8.10
C THR A 72 18.22 -7.98 -7.94
N LEU A 73 18.06 -7.21 -9.04
CA LEU A 73 17.16 -6.05 -9.08
C LEU A 73 15.77 -6.43 -8.55
N LYS A 74 15.27 -5.70 -7.56
CA LYS A 74 13.91 -5.81 -7.01
C LYS A 74 13.02 -4.70 -7.53
N THR A 75 11.92 -5.05 -8.16
CA THR A 75 10.98 -4.09 -8.73
C THR A 75 9.70 -4.00 -7.89
N ILE A 76 9.40 -2.80 -7.40
CA ILE A 76 8.24 -2.48 -6.58
C ILE A 76 7.31 -1.55 -7.36
N LEU A 77 6.07 -1.96 -7.59
CA LEU A 77 5.04 -1.10 -8.16
C LEU A 77 4.20 -0.49 -7.05
N ILE A 78 3.98 0.83 -7.12
CA ILE A 78 3.10 1.55 -6.21
C ILE A 78 1.79 1.81 -6.93
N VAL A 79 0.70 1.21 -6.46
CA VAL A 79 -0.63 1.30 -7.07
C VAL A 79 -1.66 1.87 -6.08
N GLY A 80 -2.80 2.31 -6.58
CA GLY A 80 -3.88 2.89 -5.76
C GLY A 80 -4.61 4.00 -6.50
N VAL A 81 -5.72 4.48 -5.94
CA VAL A 81 -6.50 5.57 -6.54
C VAL A 81 -5.82 6.92 -6.38
N ASN A 82 -6.30 7.94 -7.10
CA ASN A 82 -5.77 9.30 -6.97
C ASN A 82 -5.99 9.84 -5.55
N GLY A 83 -5.00 10.56 -5.03
CA GLY A 83 -5.06 11.21 -3.72
C GLY A 83 -4.66 10.33 -2.53
N THR A 84 -4.46 9.01 -2.70
CA THR A 84 -4.09 8.11 -1.59
C THR A 84 -2.63 8.26 -1.12
N GLY A 85 -1.81 9.02 -1.83
CA GLY A 85 -0.41 9.26 -1.44
C GLY A 85 0.60 8.30 -2.08
N LYS A 86 0.31 7.73 -3.27
CA LYS A 86 1.24 6.84 -4.00
C LYS A 86 2.62 7.44 -4.18
N THR A 87 2.70 8.61 -4.82
CA THR A 87 3.95 9.33 -5.07
C THR A 87 4.75 9.58 -3.78
N THR A 88 4.04 9.99 -2.71
CA THR A 88 4.68 10.20 -1.40
C THR A 88 5.17 8.89 -0.79
N SER A 89 4.41 7.81 -0.93
CA SER A 89 4.80 6.48 -0.43
C SER A 89 5.99 5.92 -1.20
N ALA A 90 5.99 6.05 -2.54
CA ALA A 90 7.14 5.68 -3.38
C ALA A 90 8.43 6.36 -2.89
N ALA A 91 8.38 7.67 -2.69
CA ALA A 91 9.53 8.43 -2.21
C ALA A 91 9.97 8.03 -0.79
N LYS A 92 9.03 7.80 0.13
CA LYS A 92 9.35 7.36 1.51
C LYS A 92 9.99 5.97 1.54
N ILE A 93 9.47 5.03 0.76
CA ILE A 93 10.04 3.68 0.64
C ILE A 93 11.46 3.78 0.07
N ALA A 94 11.65 4.56 -1.00
CA ALA A 94 12.98 4.82 -1.56
C ALA A 94 13.95 5.38 -0.51
N GLY A 95 13.50 6.35 0.29
CA GLY A 95 14.31 6.92 1.37
C GLY A 95 14.70 5.90 2.44
N VAL A 96 13.77 5.02 2.83
CA VAL A 96 14.05 3.95 3.81
C VAL A 96 15.07 2.97 3.26
N LEU A 97 14.88 2.48 2.04
CA LEU A 97 15.80 1.53 1.40
C LEU A 97 17.20 2.13 1.24
N LYS A 98 17.27 3.39 0.82
CA LYS A 98 18.53 4.10 0.69
C LYS A 98 19.25 4.30 2.03
N ASN A 99 18.51 4.64 3.09
CA ASN A 99 19.09 4.76 4.43
C ASN A 99 19.62 3.41 4.96
N ASN A 100 19.09 2.30 4.46
CA ASN A 100 19.58 0.96 4.74
C ASN A 100 20.78 0.55 3.85
N GLY A 101 21.30 1.46 3.02
CA GLY A 101 22.49 1.24 2.20
C GLY A 101 22.21 0.72 0.79
N SER A 102 20.95 0.57 0.38
CA SER A 102 20.60 0.09 -0.95
C SER A 102 20.64 1.20 -1.99
N THR A 103 20.96 0.85 -3.24
CA THR A 103 20.83 1.72 -4.40
C THR A 103 19.39 1.65 -4.94
N VAL A 104 18.77 2.81 -5.15
CA VAL A 104 17.35 2.89 -5.55
C VAL A 104 17.19 3.80 -6.75
N LEU A 105 16.43 3.35 -7.75
CA LEU A 105 15.97 4.13 -8.88
C LEU A 105 14.46 4.35 -8.78
N LEU A 106 14.00 5.58 -9.03
CA LEU A 106 12.59 5.92 -9.13
C LEU A 106 12.15 5.97 -10.60
N ALA A 107 10.90 5.64 -10.88
CA ALA A 107 10.28 5.80 -12.19
C ALA A 107 8.94 6.52 -12.07
N ALA A 108 8.78 7.64 -12.79
CA ALA A 108 7.55 8.43 -12.82
C ALA A 108 6.62 7.93 -13.94
N ALA A 109 5.88 6.84 -13.67
CA ALA A 109 4.94 6.26 -14.63
C ALA A 109 3.51 6.85 -14.54
N ASP A 110 3.25 7.86 -13.69
CA ASP A 110 2.04 8.71 -13.77
C ASP A 110 2.26 9.87 -14.76
N THR A 111 2.46 9.53 -16.04
CA THR A 111 2.87 10.45 -17.12
C THR A 111 1.81 11.48 -17.51
N PHE A 112 0.57 11.24 -17.11
CA PHE A 112 -0.55 12.13 -17.41
C PHE A 112 -0.74 13.26 -16.39
N ARG A 113 0.03 13.24 -15.30
CA ARG A 113 -0.02 14.24 -14.23
C ARG A 113 1.35 14.87 -14.04
N ALA A 114 1.60 15.95 -14.79
CA ALA A 114 2.86 16.69 -14.68
C ALA A 114 3.21 17.03 -13.21
N ALA A 115 2.23 17.49 -12.43
CA ALA A 115 2.44 17.79 -11.02
C ALA A 115 2.86 16.57 -10.16
N ALA A 116 2.46 15.35 -10.52
CA ALA A 116 2.91 14.15 -9.83
C ALA A 116 4.37 13.82 -10.16
N THR A 117 4.74 13.98 -11.43
CA THR A 117 6.12 13.85 -11.89
C THR A 117 7.03 14.85 -11.20
N ASP A 118 6.65 16.14 -11.18
CA ASP A 118 7.42 17.22 -10.51
C ASP A 118 7.55 16.93 -9.00
N GLN A 119 6.48 16.44 -8.38
CA GLN A 119 6.50 16.04 -6.97
C GLN A 119 7.49 14.91 -6.72
N LEU A 120 7.46 13.85 -7.54
CA LEU A 120 8.37 12.72 -7.38
C LEU A 120 9.83 13.15 -7.63
N GLN A 121 10.06 14.02 -8.60
CA GLN A 121 11.38 14.60 -8.87
C GLN A 121 11.90 15.38 -7.67
N THR A 122 11.07 16.27 -7.08
CA THR A 122 11.45 17.01 -5.88
C THR A 122 11.83 16.08 -4.72
N TRP A 123 11.11 14.96 -4.56
CA TRP A 123 11.47 13.96 -3.57
C TRP A 123 12.77 13.23 -3.92
N ALA A 124 12.98 12.85 -5.18
CA ALA A 124 14.21 12.21 -5.65
C ALA A 124 15.44 13.06 -5.33
N GLU A 125 15.36 14.38 -5.58
CA GLU A 125 16.40 15.34 -5.25
C GLU A 125 16.69 15.40 -3.74
N ARG A 126 15.63 15.44 -2.90
CA ARG A 126 15.76 15.48 -1.43
C ARG A 126 16.44 14.24 -0.86
N ILE A 127 16.09 13.07 -1.36
CA ILE A 127 16.70 11.81 -0.91
C ILE A 127 17.95 11.46 -1.70
N LYS A 128 18.37 12.31 -2.65
CA LYS A 128 19.55 12.15 -3.52
C LYS A 128 19.53 10.81 -4.26
N THR A 129 18.41 10.46 -4.88
CA THR A 129 18.27 9.27 -5.72
C THR A 129 17.96 9.67 -7.16
N GLU A 130 18.27 8.79 -8.10
CA GLU A 130 17.95 9.03 -9.51
C GLU A 130 16.49 8.73 -9.81
N ILE A 131 15.98 9.36 -10.86
CA ILE A 131 14.62 9.19 -11.33
C ILE A 131 14.58 9.12 -12.86
N VAL A 132 13.78 8.20 -13.39
CA VAL A 132 13.45 8.14 -14.81
C VAL A 132 12.11 8.83 -15.03
N ILE A 133 12.09 9.81 -15.90
CA ILE A 133 10.93 10.61 -16.27
C ILE A 133 10.76 10.51 -17.79
N GLY A 134 9.54 10.21 -18.22
CA GLY A 134 9.18 10.26 -19.64
C GLY A 134 8.63 11.62 -20.06
N PRO A 135 8.49 11.87 -21.38
CA PRO A 135 7.75 13.03 -21.87
C PRO A 135 6.32 13.08 -21.30
N VAL A 136 5.77 14.28 -21.15
CA VAL A 136 4.38 14.46 -20.70
C VAL A 136 3.43 13.72 -21.64
N ASN A 137 2.46 12.99 -21.07
CA ASN A 137 1.52 12.12 -21.78
C ASN A 137 2.17 10.95 -22.56
N SER A 138 3.43 10.61 -22.29
CA SER A 138 4.03 9.39 -22.83
C SER A 138 3.34 8.13 -22.29
N ASP A 139 3.55 7.01 -22.97
CA ASP A 139 3.07 5.71 -22.49
C ASP A 139 3.77 5.32 -21.17
N PRO A 140 3.04 5.12 -20.06
CA PRO A 140 3.59 4.66 -18.79
C PRO A 140 4.48 3.41 -18.92
N ALA A 141 4.11 2.49 -19.80
CA ALA A 141 4.87 1.27 -20.05
C ALA A 141 6.25 1.58 -20.68
N SER A 142 6.36 2.63 -21.51
CA SER A 142 7.66 3.03 -22.08
C SER A 142 8.60 3.59 -21.01
N VAL A 143 8.06 4.34 -20.03
CA VAL A 143 8.82 4.86 -18.90
C VAL A 143 9.32 3.71 -18.02
N ALA A 144 8.42 2.76 -17.71
CA ALA A 144 8.77 1.57 -16.94
C ALA A 144 9.84 0.74 -17.64
N PHE A 145 9.74 0.56 -18.96
CA PHE A 145 10.75 -0.14 -19.76
C PHE A 145 12.13 0.51 -19.63
N SER A 146 12.21 1.82 -19.88
CA SER A 146 13.46 2.58 -19.76
C SER A 146 14.04 2.52 -18.35
N ALA A 147 13.16 2.54 -17.32
CA ALA A 147 13.59 2.48 -15.95
C ALA A 147 14.18 1.10 -15.58
N VAL A 148 13.55 -0.01 -16.03
CA VAL A 148 14.10 -1.36 -15.81
C VAL A 148 15.43 -1.53 -16.52
N THR A 149 15.53 -1.05 -17.78
CA THR A 149 16.78 -1.12 -18.55
C THR A 149 17.89 -0.42 -17.80
N LYS A 150 17.66 0.86 -17.41
CA LYS A 150 18.65 1.64 -16.65
C LYS A 150 18.98 0.98 -15.31
N ALA A 151 17.98 0.49 -14.57
CA ALA A 151 18.21 -0.13 -13.28
C ALA A 151 19.12 -1.36 -13.37
N LYS A 152 19.00 -2.13 -14.45
CA LYS A 152 19.87 -3.30 -14.70
C LYS A 152 21.28 -2.90 -15.16
N GLU A 153 21.39 -1.95 -16.08
CA GLU A 153 22.67 -1.48 -16.62
C GLU A 153 23.54 -0.86 -15.53
N ASP A 154 22.93 -0.07 -14.64
CA ASP A 154 23.60 0.64 -13.57
C ASP A 154 23.67 -0.15 -12.24
N ASN A 155 23.17 -1.41 -12.23
CA ASN A 155 23.19 -2.33 -11.08
C ASN A 155 22.51 -1.75 -9.83
N TYR A 156 21.29 -1.21 -9.98
CA TYR A 156 20.46 -0.82 -8.84
C TYR A 156 19.91 -2.04 -8.09
N ASP A 157 19.83 -1.92 -6.77
CA ASP A 157 19.19 -2.94 -5.92
C ASP A 157 17.66 -2.90 -6.06
N TYR A 158 17.10 -1.68 -6.17
CA TYR A 158 15.64 -1.47 -6.24
C TYR A 158 15.25 -0.52 -7.36
N LEU A 159 14.16 -0.88 -8.03
CA LEU A 159 13.38 0.01 -8.89
C LEU A 159 11.99 0.20 -8.26
N ILE A 160 11.60 1.44 -8.01
CA ILE A 160 10.26 1.79 -7.52
C ILE A 160 9.51 2.56 -8.61
N VAL A 161 8.38 2.02 -9.06
CA VAL A 161 7.56 2.59 -10.13
C VAL A 161 6.31 3.22 -9.53
N ASP A 162 6.19 4.55 -9.61
CA ASP A 162 4.98 5.29 -9.23
C ASP A 162 4.01 5.31 -10.40
N THR A 163 2.82 4.70 -10.23
CA THR A 163 1.84 4.53 -11.31
C THR A 163 0.67 5.51 -11.20
N ALA A 164 -0.05 5.71 -12.31
CA ALA A 164 -1.28 6.47 -12.33
C ALA A 164 -2.36 5.83 -11.45
N GLY A 165 -3.30 6.64 -10.95
CA GLY A 165 -4.41 6.20 -10.09
C GLY A 165 -5.78 6.61 -10.59
N ARG A 166 -5.99 6.70 -11.91
CA ARG A 166 -7.22 7.22 -12.50
C ARG A 166 -8.40 6.27 -12.35
N LEU A 167 -9.45 6.71 -11.64
CA LEU A 167 -10.70 5.95 -11.45
C LEU A 167 -11.69 6.07 -12.62
N HIS A 168 -11.44 6.94 -13.62
CA HIS A 168 -12.46 7.30 -14.61
C HIS A 168 -12.94 6.16 -15.49
N THR A 169 -12.16 5.07 -15.61
CA THR A 169 -12.64 3.76 -16.04
C THR A 169 -11.73 2.69 -15.40
N LYS A 170 -12.28 1.91 -14.47
CA LYS A 170 -11.52 0.80 -13.82
C LYS A 170 -10.85 -0.12 -14.86
N GLN A 171 -11.53 -0.39 -15.98
CA GLN A 171 -11.00 -1.26 -17.02
C GLN A 171 -9.75 -0.69 -17.70
N ASN A 172 -9.72 0.60 -18.01
CA ASN A 172 -8.56 1.22 -18.66
C ASN A 172 -7.34 1.29 -17.73
N LEU A 173 -7.57 1.60 -16.44
CA LEU A 173 -6.49 1.62 -15.44
C LEU A 173 -5.86 0.23 -15.25
N MET A 174 -6.68 -0.80 -15.12
CA MET A 174 -6.19 -2.18 -14.96
C MET A 174 -5.48 -2.68 -16.22
N ALA A 175 -5.96 -2.30 -17.40
CA ALA A 175 -5.29 -2.61 -18.67
C ALA A 175 -3.92 -1.91 -18.78
N GLU A 176 -3.85 -0.64 -18.38
CA GLU A 176 -2.61 0.14 -18.35
C GLU A 176 -1.60 -0.45 -17.37
N LEU A 177 -2.04 -0.75 -16.13
CA LEU A 177 -1.21 -1.41 -15.13
C LEU A 177 -0.71 -2.78 -15.61
N GLY A 178 -1.60 -3.58 -16.20
CA GLY A 178 -1.23 -4.86 -16.80
C GLY A 178 -0.20 -4.73 -17.93
N LYS A 179 -0.25 -3.63 -18.70
CA LYS A 179 0.75 -3.34 -19.73
C LYS A 179 2.10 -2.97 -19.10
N VAL A 180 2.10 -2.15 -18.06
CA VAL A 180 3.32 -1.79 -17.31
C VAL A 180 3.97 -3.06 -16.75
N ILE A 181 3.21 -3.92 -16.06
CA ILE A 181 3.70 -5.18 -15.52
C ILE A 181 4.31 -6.06 -16.61
N LYS A 182 3.59 -6.30 -17.70
CA LYS A 182 4.07 -7.14 -18.82
C LYS A 182 5.36 -6.62 -19.46
N VAL A 183 5.55 -5.31 -19.48
CA VAL A 183 6.75 -4.71 -20.05
C VAL A 183 7.93 -4.87 -19.10
N ILE A 184 7.74 -4.72 -17.80
CA ILE A 184 8.75 -4.98 -16.78
C ILE A 184 9.15 -6.46 -16.82
N GLU A 185 8.17 -7.37 -16.84
CA GLU A 185 8.39 -8.82 -16.82
C GLU A 185 9.16 -9.37 -18.02
N LYS A 186 9.29 -8.60 -19.11
CA LYS A 186 10.20 -8.95 -20.22
C LYS A 186 11.67 -8.85 -19.86
N GLN A 187 12.02 -8.11 -18.81
CA GLN A 187 13.40 -7.83 -18.45
C GLN A 187 13.76 -8.22 -17.01
N SER A 188 12.80 -8.15 -16.08
CA SER A 188 12.96 -8.42 -14.65
C SER A 188 11.62 -8.88 -14.06
N SER A 189 11.63 -9.45 -12.86
CA SER A 189 10.39 -9.75 -12.12
C SER A 189 9.77 -8.46 -11.57
N VAL A 190 8.44 -8.45 -11.39
CA VAL A 190 7.76 -7.56 -10.45
C VAL A 190 7.70 -8.29 -9.12
N ASP A 191 8.49 -7.86 -8.16
CA ASP A 191 8.64 -8.56 -6.88
C ASP A 191 7.55 -8.17 -5.89
N GLU A 192 7.11 -6.90 -5.91
CA GLU A 192 6.07 -6.38 -5.02
C GLU A 192 5.11 -5.45 -5.76
N ILE A 193 3.82 -5.57 -5.45
CA ILE A 193 2.78 -4.60 -5.84
C ILE A 193 2.17 -4.06 -4.56
N LEU A 194 2.47 -2.80 -4.23
CA LEU A 194 2.02 -2.15 -3.03
C LEU A 194 0.81 -1.27 -3.30
N LEU A 195 -0.36 -1.68 -2.82
CA LEU A 195 -1.58 -0.90 -2.89
C LEU A 195 -1.60 0.14 -1.77
N VAL A 196 -1.59 1.41 -2.15
CA VAL A 196 -1.70 2.54 -1.22
C VAL A 196 -3.17 2.90 -1.04
N ILE A 197 -3.67 2.73 0.18
CA ILE A 197 -5.05 3.03 0.57
C ILE A 197 -5.04 4.13 1.63
N ASP A 198 -5.95 5.10 1.49
CA ASP A 198 -6.21 6.07 2.55
C ASP A 198 -7.06 5.40 3.63
N ALA A 199 -6.58 5.40 4.87
CA ALA A 199 -7.25 4.77 6.01
C ALA A 199 -8.64 5.38 6.30
N THR A 200 -8.90 6.60 5.83
CA THR A 200 -10.22 7.27 6.01
C THR A 200 -11.29 6.70 5.08
N THR A 201 -10.93 5.89 4.07
CA THR A 201 -11.89 5.32 3.11
C THR A 201 -12.71 4.16 3.69
N GLY A 202 -12.33 3.63 4.86
CA GLY A 202 -13.03 2.55 5.52
C GLY A 202 -13.24 1.32 4.62
N GLN A 203 -14.45 0.76 4.60
CA GLN A 203 -14.79 -0.40 3.76
C GLN A 203 -14.60 -0.16 2.25
N ASN A 204 -14.69 1.09 1.79
CA ASN A 204 -14.43 1.40 0.39
C ASN A 204 -12.99 1.07 -0.02
N GLY A 205 -12.03 1.05 0.92
CA GLY A 205 -10.67 0.60 0.68
C GLY A 205 -10.59 -0.86 0.22
N LEU A 206 -11.48 -1.73 0.72
CA LEU A 206 -11.54 -3.14 0.30
C LEU A 206 -11.95 -3.31 -1.17
N ASN A 207 -12.72 -2.37 -1.70
CA ASN A 207 -13.13 -2.39 -3.11
C ASN A 207 -12.00 -1.96 -4.06
N GLN A 208 -10.88 -1.48 -3.53
CA GLN A 208 -9.68 -1.09 -4.28
C GLN A 208 -8.65 -2.24 -4.33
N ALA A 209 -8.73 -3.17 -3.40
CA ALA A 209 -7.89 -4.36 -3.34
C ALA A 209 -8.44 -5.49 -4.22
#